data_95b4897cb67ef412129d16ff98f7d1d3
#
_entry.id   95b4897cb67ef412129d16ff98f7d1d3
#
_cell.length_a   1.000
_cell.length_b   1.000
_cell.length_c   1.000
_cell.angle_alpha   90.00
_cell.angle_beta   90.00
_cell.angle_gamma   90.00
#
_symmetry.space_group_name_H-M   'P 1'
#
loop_
_entity.id
_entity.type
_entity.pdbx_description
1 polymer ?
#
loop_
_entity_poly.entity_id
_entity_poly.type
_entity_poly.pdbx_seq_one_letter_code
_entity_poly.pdbx_strand_id
1 'polypeptide(L)'
;MKENLESILNNLSDYLKENQPKYLYNQNFVPGVSQVLYSGPYWDENEIISSVKTLISGKWLVTGENVNKFERKFAKKFNVNHSHMVNSGSSANLVLIASLKKHFNWEDGSEVIVSPVGFPT
;
A
#
# COMPACT_ATOMS: atom_id res chain seq x y z
N MET A 1 5.62 37.29 4.65
CA MET A 1 6.54 36.20 5.00
C MET A 1 6.21 35.00 4.11
N LYS A 2 7.19 34.41 3.41
CA LYS A 2 6.95 33.15 2.70
C LYS A 2 6.88 32.06 3.77
N GLU A 3 5.74 31.45 3.95
CA GLU A 3 5.64 30.23 4.74
C GLU A 3 6.61 29.19 4.18
N ASN A 4 7.39 28.56 5.05
CA ASN A 4 8.23 27.47 4.59
C ASN A 4 7.38 26.20 4.44
N LEU A 5 7.81 25.25 3.62
CA LEU A 5 7.09 24.01 3.35
C LEU A 5 6.77 23.23 4.65
N GLU A 6 7.67 23.28 5.61
CA GLU A 6 7.48 22.55 6.89
C GLU A 6 6.33 23.13 7.71
N SER A 7 6.19 24.47 7.75
CA SER A 7 5.04 25.12 8.39
C SER A 7 3.73 24.75 7.72
N ILE A 8 3.69 24.74 6.39
CA ILE A 8 2.49 24.34 5.62
C ILE A 8 2.11 22.89 5.92
N LEU A 9 3.09 21.99 5.97
CA LEU A 9 2.83 20.58 6.27
C LEU A 9 2.38 20.35 7.71
N ASN A 10 2.90 21.12 8.67
CA ASN A 10 2.44 21.06 10.05
C ASN A 10 1.01 21.57 10.19
N ASN A 11 0.66 22.69 9.56
CA ASN A 11 -0.70 23.21 9.53
C ASN A 11 -1.67 22.21 8.88
N LEU A 12 -1.25 21.54 7.80
CA LEU A 12 -2.04 20.48 7.17
C LEU A 12 -2.19 19.26 8.10
N SER A 13 -1.13 18.87 8.81
CA SER A 13 -1.19 17.78 9.78
C SER A 13 -2.22 18.08 10.88
N ASP A 14 -2.19 19.27 11.44
CA ASP A 14 -3.10 19.67 12.51
C ASP A 14 -4.55 19.75 12.00
N TYR A 15 -4.77 20.30 10.80
CA TYR A 15 -6.07 20.28 10.15
C TYR A 15 -6.60 18.85 9.96
N LEU A 16 -5.74 17.92 9.50
CA LEU A 16 -6.13 16.54 9.27
C LEU A 16 -6.47 15.80 10.57
N LYS A 17 -5.75 16.02 11.66
CA LYS A 17 -6.08 15.42 12.96
C LYS A 17 -7.49 15.77 13.43
N GLU A 18 -7.92 17.01 13.17
CA GLU A 18 -9.24 17.51 13.57
C GLU A 18 -10.35 17.10 12.59
N ASN A 19 -10.02 17.01 11.30
CA ASN A 19 -11.00 16.92 10.20
C ASN A 19 -10.88 15.64 9.36
N GLN A 20 -10.06 14.68 9.77
CA GLN A 20 -10.01 13.41 9.06
C GLN A 20 -11.38 12.74 9.01
N PRO A 21 -11.77 12.20 7.85
CA PRO A 21 -12.89 11.29 7.82
C PRO A 21 -12.64 10.21 8.86
N LYS A 22 -13.52 10.08 9.84
CA LYS A 22 -13.44 8.97 10.80
C LYS A 22 -13.72 7.70 10.04
N TYR A 23 -12.66 7.10 9.50
CA TYR A 23 -12.76 5.80 8.88
C TYR A 23 -13.29 4.83 9.92
N LEU A 24 -14.07 3.90 9.47
CA LEU A 24 -14.87 2.97 10.24
C LEU A 24 -14.08 2.17 11.30
N TYR A 25 -12.76 2.12 11.19
CA TYR A 25 -11.86 1.53 12.20
C TYR A 25 -11.65 2.39 13.44
N ASN A 26 -11.92 3.69 13.37
CA ASN A 26 -11.78 4.60 14.51
C ASN A 26 -13.12 4.79 15.24
N GLN A 27 -14.17 4.08 14.88
CA GLN A 27 -15.43 4.08 15.58
C GLN A 27 -15.44 2.95 16.64
N ASN A 28 -15.93 3.25 17.83
CA ASN A 28 -16.17 2.22 18.83
C ASN A 28 -17.17 1.20 18.27
N PHE A 29 -16.74 -0.03 18.14
CA PHE A 29 -17.60 -1.11 17.66
C PHE A 29 -18.69 -1.41 18.69
N VAL A 30 -19.94 -1.34 18.26
CA VAL A 30 -21.12 -1.68 19.08
C VAL A 30 -21.73 -2.97 18.55
N PRO A 31 -21.64 -4.10 19.29
CA PRO A 31 -22.23 -5.37 18.86
C PRO A 31 -23.71 -5.25 18.54
N GLY A 32 -24.13 -5.82 17.43
CA GLY A 32 -25.53 -5.79 16.96
C GLY A 32 -25.97 -4.49 16.26
N VAL A 33 -25.13 -3.43 16.29
CA VAL A 33 -25.42 -2.12 15.68
C VAL A 33 -24.38 -1.76 14.60
N SER A 34 -23.10 -1.91 14.93
CA SER A 34 -22.03 -1.56 14.01
C SER A 34 -21.90 -2.57 12.88
N GLN A 35 -21.76 -2.07 11.65
CA GLN A 35 -21.49 -2.90 10.50
C GLN A 35 -20.09 -3.50 10.58
N VAL A 36 -19.97 -4.80 10.36
CA VAL A 36 -18.66 -5.46 10.16
C VAL A 36 -18.24 -5.26 8.70
N LEU A 37 -17.19 -4.50 8.49
CA LEU A 37 -16.69 -4.22 7.16
C LEU A 37 -15.75 -5.31 6.67
N TYR A 38 -15.85 -5.59 5.38
CA TYR A 38 -14.97 -6.53 4.70
C TYR A 38 -13.50 -6.03 4.69
N SER A 39 -13.30 -4.77 4.37
CA SER A 39 -11.98 -4.13 4.36
C SER A 39 -12.11 -2.61 4.47
N GLY A 40 -10.99 -1.94 4.63
CA GLY A 40 -10.91 -0.48 4.60
C GLY A 40 -9.48 -0.02 4.88
N PRO A 41 -9.13 1.22 4.56
CA PRO A 41 -7.82 1.76 4.87
C PRO A 41 -7.67 1.96 6.38
N TYR A 42 -6.50 1.64 6.88
CA TYR A 42 -6.05 2.03 8.21
C TYR A 42 -4.91 3.04 8.02
N TRP A 43 -5.25 4.31 8.12
CA TRP A 43 -4.30 5.41 7.96
C TRP A 43 -4.68 6.59 8.84
N ASP A 44 -3.72 7.48 9.06
CA ASP A 44 -3.89 8.73 9.75
C ASP A 44 -3.32 9.91 8.92
N GLU A 45 -3.05 11.04 9.56
CA GLU A 45 -2.46 12.19 8.88
C GLU A 45 -1.07 11.90 8.32
N ASN A 46 -0.34 10.93 8.87
CA ASN A 46 1.04 10.64 8.46
C ASN A 46 1.13 10.09 7.04
N GLU A 47 0.19 9.21 6.62
CA GLU A 47 0.14 8.70 5.26
C GLU A 47 -0.16 9.81 4.26
N ILE A 48 -1.07 10.71 4.60
CA ILE A 48 -1.44 11.86 3.75
C ILE A 48 -0.24 12.81 3.62
N ILE A 49 0.37 13.19 4.73
CA ILE A 49 1.53 14.08 4.76
C ILE A 49 2.72 13.45 3.98
N SER A 50 2.96 12.16 4.15
CA SER A 50 4.01 11.44 3.42
C SER A 50 3.76 11.43 1.92
N SER A 51 2.50 11.27 1.51
CA SER A 51 2.09 11.32 0.10
C SER A 51 2.32 12.72 -0.48
N VAL A 52 1.90 13.78 0.22
CA VAL A 52 2.12 15.16 -0.19
C VAL A 52 3.62 15.47 -0.30
N LYS A 53 4.43 15.10 0.70
CA LYS A 53 5.90 15.25 0.65
C LYS A 53 6.51 14.56 -0.55
N THR A 54 6.05 13.35 -0.86
CA THR A 54 6.56 12.57 -1.99
C THR A 54 6.22 13.24 -3.32
N LEU A 55 4.99 13.74 -3.48
CA LEU A 55 4.58 14.45 -4.69
C LEU A 55 5.35 15.75 -4.91
N ILE A 56 5.57 16.52 -3.84
CA ILE A 56 6.30 17.80 -3.92
C ILE A 56 7.80 17.57 -4.21
N SER A 57 8.40 16.54 -3.61
CA SER A 57 9.84 16.26 -3.75
C SER A 57 10.19 15.44 -4.99
N GLY A 58 9.19 14.76 -5.61
CA GLY A 58 9.39 13.89 -6.74
C GLY A 58 9.63 14.67 -8.02
N LYS A 59 10.72 14.34 -8.74
CA LYS A 59 10.99 14.88 -10.07
C LYS A 59 10.24 14.10 -11.17
N TRP A 60 9.89 12.86 -10.89
CA TRP A 60 9.23 11.91 -11.80
C TRP A 60 8.19 11.09 -11.05
N LEU A 61 7.06 10.82 -11.70
CA LEU A 61 6.00 9.96 -11.17
C LEU A 61 6.27 8.47 -11.51
N VAL A 62 7.44 7.99 -11.12
CA VAL A 62 7.89 6.61 -11.31
C VAL A 62 8.46 6.07 -10.00
N THR A 63 8.98 4.85 -10.02
CA THR A 63 9.67 4.24 -8.87
C THR A 63 10.69 5.20 -8.28
N GLY A 64 10.47 5.62 -7.05
CA GLY A 64 11.27 6.59 -6.33
C GLY A 64 11.94 6.00 -5.10
N GLU A 65 12.54 6.88 -4.31
CA GLU A 65 13.29 6.50 -3.11
C GLU A 65 12.42 5.75 -2.07
N ASN A 66 11.15 6.14 -1.92
CA ASN A 66 10.24 5.50 -0.97
C ASN A 66 9.92 4.05 -1.38
N VAL A 67 9.75 3.77 -2.67
CA VAL A 67 9.58 2.40 -3.18
C VAL A 67 10.84 1.57 -2.87
N ASN A 68 12.02 2.08 -3.19
CA ASN A 68 13.27 1.39 -2.91
C ASN A 68 13.48 1.13 -1.40
N LYS A 69 13.10 2.07 -0.55
CA LYS A 69 13.14 1.88 0.92
C LYS A 69 12.16 0.81 1.37
N PHE A 70 10.95 0.82 0.81
CA PHE A 70 9.92 -0.16 1.13
C PHE A 70 10.38 -1.56 0.74
N GLU A 71 10.83 -1.76 -0.50
CA GLU A 71 11.29 -3.05 -1.01
C GLU A 71 12.40 -3.65 -0.12
N ARG A 72 13.40 -2.85 0.24
CA ARG A 72 14.47 -3.30 1.15
C ARG A 72 13.95 -3.68 2.54
N LYS A 73 13.06 -2.87 3.13
CA LYS A 73 12.49 -3.15 4.45
C LYS A 73 11.61 -4.39 4.41
N PHE A 74 10.81 -4.54 3.36
CA PHE A 74 9.92 -5.68 3.17
C PHE A 74 10.74 -6.97 3.01
N ALA A 75 11.73 -6.98 2.13
CA ALA A 75 12.61 -8.12 1.94
C ALA A 75 13.27 -8.55 3.27
N LYS A 76 13.79 -7.59 4.04
CA LYS A 76 14.37 -7.85 5.37
C LYS A 76 13.33 -8.41 6.36
N LYS A 77 12.11 -7.85 6.38
CA LYS A 77 11.05 -8.27 7.30
C LYS A 77 10.64 -9.73 7.08
N PHE A 78 10.60 -10.17 5.83
CA PHE A 78 10.20 -11.53 5.44
C PHE A 78 11.38 -12.47 5.20
N ASN A 79 12.60 -12.01 5.49
CA ASN A 79 13.84 -12.80 5.32
C ASN A 79 13.99 -13.37 3.91
N VAL A 80 13.72 -12.55 2.90
CA VAL A 80 13.93 -12.87 1.48
C VAL A 80 15.00 -11.95 0.90
N ASN A 81 15.64 -12.37 -0.18
CA ASN A 81 16.73 -11.60 -0.78
C ASN A 81 16.25 -10.32 -1.46
N HIS A 82 15.10 -10.36 -2.10
CA HIS A 82 14.56 -9.27 -2.88
C HIS A 82 13.05 -9.19 -2.71
N SER A 83 12.50 -8.00 -2.89
CA SER A 83 11.08 -7.76 -3.10
C SER A 83 10.89 -6.70 -4.16
N HIS A 84 9.78 -6.76 -4.88
CA HIS A 84 9.44 -5.80 -5.92
C HIS A 84 8.02 -5.29 -5.73
N MET A 85 7.89 -3.97 -5.73
CA MET A 85 6.61 -3.32 -5.62
C MET A 85 5.94 -3.22 -6.98
N VAL A 86 4.66 -3.56 -7.01
CA VAL A 86 3.81 -3.46 -8.19
C VAL A 86 2.58 -2.62 -7.87
N ASN A 87 1.81 -2.24 -8.87
CA ASN A 87 0.68 -1.33 -8.71
C ASN A 87 -0.58 -1.98 -8.09
N SER A 88 -0.66 -3.30 -8.04
CA SER A 88 -1.82 -4.01 -7.46
C SER A 88 -1.48 -5.46 -7.11
N GLY A 89 -2.32 -6.09 -6.27
CA GLY A 89 -2.24 -7.52 -5.98
C GLY A 89 -2.43 -8.38 -7.24
N SER A 90 -3.29 -7.98 -8.15
CA SER A 90 -3.48 -8.67 -9.44
C SER A 90 -2.20 -8.67 -10.27
N SER A 91 -1.51 -7.53 -10.35
CA SER A 91 -0.20 -7.45 -11.01
C SER A 91 0.86 -8.29 -10.29
N ALA A 92 0.80 -8.36 -8.96
CA ALA A 92 1.71 -9.22 -8.18
C ALA A 92 1.50 -10.69 -8.53
N ASN A 93 0.25 -11.16 -8.60
CA ASN A 93 -0.08 -12.52 -9.01
C ASN A 93 0.40 -12.83 -10.43
N LEU A 94 0.16 -11.91 -11.36
CA LEU A 94 0.60 -12.07 -12.75
C LEU A 94 2.12 -12.21 -12.85
N VAL A 95 2.86 -11.32 -12.21
CA VAL A 95 4.34 -11.35 -12.19
C VAL A 95 4.84 -12.61 -11.50
N LEU A 96 4.22 -13.02 -10.38
CA LEU A 96 4.56 -14.25 -9.66
C LEU A 96 4.43 -15.48 -10.56
N ILE A 97 3.26 -15.69 -11.17
CA ILE A 97 3.00 -16.86 -12.02
C ILE A 97 3.91 -16.86 -13.25
N ALA A 98 4.06 -15.71 -13.91
CA ALA A 98 4.97 -15.60 -15.06
C ALA A 98 6.43 -15.92 -14.69
N SER A 99 6.88 -15.48 -13.52
CA SER A 99 8.23 -15.75 -13.02
C SER A 99 8.43 -17.24 -12.70
N LEU A 100 7.46 -17.87 -12.02
CA LEU A 100 7.49 -19.29 -11.70
C LEU A 100 7.45 -20.15 -12.96
N LYS A 101 6.56 -19.83 -13.91
CA LYS A 101 6.48 -20.50 -15.21
C LYS A 101 7.84 -20.49 -15.92
N LYS A 102 8.49 -19.34 -15.97
CA LYS A 102 9.81 -19.18 -16.58
C LYS A 102 10.90 -19.93 -15.80
N HIS A 103 10.89 -19.84 -14.49
CA HIS A 103 11.93 -20.45 -13.63
C HIS A 103 11.89 -21.97 -13.67
N PHE A 104 10.69 -22.55 -13.63
CA PHE A 104 10.48 -24.00 -13.59
C PHE A 104 10.19 -24.62 -14.97
N ASN A 105 10.23 -23.81 -16.04
CA ASN A 105 9.90 -24.22 -17.41
C ASN A 105 8.51 -24.90 -17.51
N TRP A 106 7.50 -24.34 -16.84
CA TRP A 106 6.14 -24.87 -16.91
C TRP A 106 5.57 -24.73 -18.31
N GLU A 107 4.94 -25.79 -18.77
CA GLU A 107 4.23 -25.79 -20.07
C GLU A 107 2.86 -25.12 -19.97
N ASP A 108 2.28 -24.77 -21.10
CA ASP A 108 0.88 -24.32 -21.16
C ASP A 108 -0.05 -25.47 -20.75
N GLY A 109 -0.99 -25.17 -19.86
CA GLY A 109 -1.88 -26.19 -19.27
C GLY A 109 -1.39 -26.76 -17.95
N SER A 110 -0.23 -26.34 -17.42
CA SER A 110 0.21 -26.72 -16.07
C SER A 110 -0.80 -26.29 -15.02
N GLU A 111 -1.09 -27.16 -14.06
CA GLU A 111 -2.09 -26.94 -13.03
C GLU A 111 -1.51 -26.18 -11.84
N VAL A 112 -2.30 -25.26 -11.26
CA VAL A 112 -1.96 -24.51 -10.06
C VAL A 112 -3.06 -24.65 -9.03
N ILE A 113 -2.72 -25.07 -7.82
CA ILE A 113 -3.68 -25.18 -6.73
C ILE A 113 -3.85 -23.78 -6.08
N VAL A 114 -5.07 -23.32 -6.02
CA VAL A 114 -5.43 -22.03 -5.43
C VAL A 114 -6.59 -22.17 -4.45
N SER A 115 -6.75 -21.20 -3.54
CA SER A 115 -7.93 -21.15 -2.67
C SER A 115 -9.19 -20.88 -3.50
N PRO A 116 -10.34 -21.56 -3.21
CA PRO A 116 -11.61 -21.28 -3.86
C PRO A 116 -12.19 -19.93 -3.47
N VAL A 117 -11.68 -19.32 -2.38
CA VAL A 117 -12.09 -18.00 -1.89
C VAL A 117 -10.99 -17.00 -2.17
N GLY A 118 -11.19 -16.15 -3.16
CA GLY A 118 -10.25 -15.12 -3.57
C GLY A 118 -10.90 -14.09 -4.50
N PHE A 119 -10.15 -13.06 -4.85
CA PHE A 119 -10.60 -12.13 -5.89
C PHE A 119 -10.58 -12.82 -7.25
N PRO A 120 -11.57 -12.56 -8.11
CA PRO A 120 -11.67 -13.15 -9.44
C PRO A 120 -10.74 -12.43 -10.45
N THR A 121 -9.45 -12.42 -10.15
CA THR A 121 -8.43 -11.76 -10.99
C THR A 121 -7.29 -12.70 -11.32
#